data_a2cc6bc3cd422351c8bb5261d956637e
#
_entry.id   a2cc6bc3cd422351c8bb5261d956637e
#
_cell.length_a   1.000
_cell.length_b   1.000
_cell.length_c   1.000
_cell.angle_alpha   90.00
_cell.angle_beta   90.00
_cell.angle_gamma   90.00
#
_symmetry.space_group_name_H-M   'P 1'
#
loop_
_entity.id
_entity.type
_entity.pdbx_description
1 polymer ?
#
loop_
_entity_poly.entity_id
_entity_poly.type
_entity_poly.pdbx_seq_one_letter_code
_entity_poly.pdbx_strand_id
1 'polypeptide(L)'
;MTKTRILITTTSFQDTPGRHHDLLPADQFDIDRARGPLPEAEILRIVGEHDAIICGDDAFTRAVLQKCLPKLRVLSKYGIGVDKIDIPAATELKIPVTFCPGVNHVTVAEHTFGLLLSLTRLIPPQDALIKKGEWKRSTGRELAGKTMGILGLGRIGKEVAKRARAFDMNVCAFDLYWDDAFAKQHGVERKPTGEDVLRASEVVSLHMNLTDENKDWLNASRIGAMKRGAYLLNCARGGLVHQGDIAAALKAGQLGGYGCDVVEPEPIEKNNPLLAAPNVVFTPHTASRTYESVERQALMAAENMIRVLGGQAPHAQANKL
;
A
#
# COMPACT_ATOMS: atom_id res chain seq x y z
N MET A 1 -29.76 21.95 -15.59
CA MET A 1 -28.34 21.68 -15.92
C MET A 1 -28.17 20.17 -16.04
N THR A 2 -27.42 19.68 -17.01
CA THR A 2 -27.08 18.25 -17.08
C THR A 2 -26.18 17.91 -15.90
N LYS A 3 -26.48 16.80 -15.19
CA LYS A 3 -25.65 16.33 -14.08
C LYS A 3 -24.30 15.88 -14.59
N THR A 4 -23.25 16.06 -13.76
CA THR A 4 -21.92 15.51 -14.03
C THR A 4 -21.92 14.01 -13.80
N ARG A 5 -21.53 13.23 -14.81
CA ARG A 5 -21.53 11.77 -14.72
C ARG A 5 -20.19 11.27 -14.20
N ILE A 6 -20.23 10.49 -13.10
CA ILE A 6 -19.04 10.00 -12.41
C ILE A 6 -19.05 8.48 -12.37
N LEU A 7 -17.88 7.86 -12.58
CA LEU A 7 -17.66 6.45 -12.27
C LEU A 7 -16.84 6.33 -10.97
N ILE A 8 -17.30 5.51 -10.02
CA ILE A 8 -16.55 5.17 -8.81
C ILE A 8 -16.26 3.67 -8.83
N THR A 9 -14.97 3.30 -8.85
CA THR A 9 -14.53 1.90 -8.86
C THR A 9 -13.98 1.43 -7.51
N THR A 10 -13.54 2.35 -6.66
CA THR A 10 -12.96 2.00 -5.35
C THR A 10 -14.01 1.53 -4.33
N THR A 11 -13.86 0.29 -3.86
CA THR A 11 -14.79 -0.33 -2.90
C THR A 11 -14.77 0.37 -1.54
N SER A 12 -13.60 0.81 -1.08
CA SER A 12 -13.49 1.50 0.22
C SER A 12 -14.32 2.78 0.27
N PHE A 13 -14.28 3.57 -0.81
CA PHE A 13 -15.10 4.78 -0.92
C PHE A 13 -16.59 4.47 -0.87
N GLN A 14 -17.01 3.36 -1.50
CA GLN A 14 -18.44 3.01 -1.62
C GLN A 14 -19.01 2.38 -0.36
N ASP A 15 -18.21 1.53 0.32
CA ASP A 15 -18.69 0.66 1.39
C ASP A 15 -18.56 1.27 2.79
N THR A 16 -17.71 2.30 2.94
CA THR A 16 -17.45 2.89 4.24
C THR A 16 -18.32 4.14 4.44
N PRO A 17 -19.10 4.23 5.52
CA PRO A 17 -19.84 5.45 5.82
C PRO A 17 -18.90 6.62 6.13
N GLY A 18 -19.30 7.85 5.79
CA GLY A 18 -18.50 9.03 6.05
C GLY A 18 -18.99 10.26 5.27
N ARG A 19 -18.49 11.45 5.65
CA ARG A 19 -18.90 12.75 5.07
C ARG A 19 -18.51 12.90 3.58
N HIS A 20 -17.65 12.05 3.05
CA HIS A 20 -17.29 12.06 1.63
C HIS A 20 -18.50 11.80 0.70
N HIS A 21 -19.52 11.10 1.18
CA HIS A 21 -20.74 10.91 0.42
C HIS A 21 -21.55 12.22 0.26
N ASP A 22 -21.46 13.12 1.23
CA ASP A 22 -22.15 14.41 1.21
C ASP A 22 -21.59 15.37 0.15
N LEU A 23 -20.33 15.13 -0.30
CA LEU A 23 -19.69 15.91 -1.36
C LEU A 23 -20.25 15.58 -2.77
N LEU A 24 -20.98 14.50 -2.92
CA LEU A 24 -21.49 14.00 -4.20
C LEU A 24 -23.03 13.92 -4.20
N PRO A 25 -23.75 15.06 -4.03
CA PRO A 25 -25.20 15.07 -3.94
C PRO A 25 -25.84 14.67 -5.29
N ALA A 26 -26.92 13.91 -5.21
CA ALA A 26 -27.59 13.31 -6.37
C ALA A 26 -28.27 14.32 -7.32
N ASP A 27 -28.46 15.56 -6.92
CA ASP A 27 -28.96 16.65 -7.77
C ASP A 27 -27.86 17.21 -8.70
N GLN A 28 -26.59 17.08 -8.35
CA GLN A 28 -25.44 17.54 -9.15
C GLN A 28 -24.73 16.43 -9.90
N PHE A 29 -24.71 15.22 -9.34
CA PHE A 29 -23.94 14.10 -9.85
C PHE A 29 -24.84 12.90 -10.21
N ASP A 30 -24.51 12.25 -11.35
CA ASP A 30 -25.00 10.94 -11.74
C ASP A 30 -23.88 9.92 -11.56
N ILE A 31 -24.04 8.95 -10.64
CA ILE A 31 -22.94 8.13 -10.14
C ILE A 31 -23.14 6.67 -10.55
N ASP A 32 -22.31 6.23 -11.50
CA ASP A 32 -22.14 4.82 -11.80
C ASP A 32 -21.12 4.18 -10.83
N ARG A 33 -21.38 2.93 -10.45
CA ARG A 33 -20.55 2.20 -9.50
C ARG A 33 -20.08 0.86 -10.08
N ALA A 34 -18.79 0.59 -9.92
CA ALA A 34 -18.20 -0.71 -10.19
C ALA A 34 -17.33 -1.13 -8.98
N ARG A 35 -16.92 -2.38 -8.92
CA ARG A 35 -16.17 -2.90 -7.76
C ARG A 35 -14.79 -3.34 -8.19
N GLY A 36 -13.84 -2.41 -8.07
CA GLY A 36 -12.42 -2.65 -8.32
C GLY A 36 -11.70 -3.45 -7.20
N PRO A 37 -10.44 -3.83 -7.42
CA PRO A 37 -9.65 -3.48 -8.61
C PRO A 37 -10.10 -4.20 -9.89
N LEU A 38 -10.17 -3.46 -10.99
CA LEU A 38 -10.61 -3.98 -12.30
C LEU A 38 -9.41 -4.13 -13.25
N PRO A 39 -9.23 -5.30 -13.91
CA PRO A 39 -8.27 -5.46 -14.97
C PRO A 39 -8.66 -4.66 -16.22
N GLU A 40 -7.71 -4.41 -17.12
CA GLU A 40 -7.91 -3.61 -18.33
C GLU A 40 -9.15 -4.00 -19.14
N ALA A 41 -9.35 -5.31 -19.34
CA ALA A 41 -10.47 -5.81 -20.15
C ALA A 41 -11.85 -5.48 -19.56
N GLU A 42 -11.96 -5.39 -18.24
CA GLU A 42 -13.20 -5.05 -17.55
C GLU A 42 -13.41 -3.55 -17.49
N ILE A 43 -12.38 -2.78 -17.16
CA ILE A 43 -12.50 -1.32 -17.11
C ILE A 43 -12.83 -0.73 -18.50
N LEU A 44 -12.28 -1.30 -19.57
CA LEU A 44 -12.61 -0.94 -20.94
C LEU A 44 -14.11 -1.07 -21.28
N ARG A 45 -14.86 -1.95 -20.62
CA ARG A 45 -16.29 -2.14 -20.89
C ARG A 45 -17.17 -1.04 -20.29
N ILE A 46 -16.69 -0.38 -19.24
CA ILE A 46 -17.51 0.55 -18.43
C ILE A 46 -17.10 2.01 -18.54
N VAL A 47 -15.91 2.32 -19.10
CA VAL A 47 -15.46 3.71 -19.30
C VAL A 47 -15.89 4.30 -20.63
N GLY A 48 -15.79 5.62 -20.79
CA GLY A 48 -16.03 6.36 -22.02
C GLY A 48 -17.20 7.33 -21.94
N GLU A 49 -18.10 7.16 -20.96
CA GLU A 49 -19.29 7.99 -20.83
C GLU A 49 -19.29 8.90 -19.60
N HIS A 50 -18.14 9.04 -18.91
CA HIS A 50 -18.03 9.73 -17.64
C HIS A 50 -17.18 11.00 -17.72
N ASP A 51 -17.64 12.07 -17.08
CA ASP A 51 -16.89 13.33 -16.96
C ASP A 51 -15.72 13.22 -15.97
N ALA A 52 -15.86 12.35 -14.97
CA ALA A 52 -14.84 12.10 -13.95
C ALA A 52 -14.87 10.65 -13.48
N ILE A 53 -13.71 10.17 -12.99
CA ILE A 53 -13.58 8.83 -12.42
C ILE A 53 -12.86 8.96 -11.08
N ILE A 54 -13.43 8.35 -10.02
CA ILE A 54 -12.72 8.09 -8.75
C ILE A 54 -12.31 6.62 -8.76
N CYS A 55 -11.01 6.37 -8.95
CA CYS A 55 -10.48 5.01 -9.13
C CYS A 55 -9.69 4.50 -7.92
N GLY A 56 -9.70 3.18 -7.73
CA GLY A 56 -8.81 2.44 -6.85
C GLY A 56 -7.53 2.00 -7.58
N ASP A 57 -7.15 0.71 -7.41
CA ASP A 57 -5.99 0.10 -8.06
C ASP A 57 -6.38 -0.57 -9.40
N ASP A 58 -7.26 0.07 -10.14
CA ASP A 58 -7.72 -0.36 -11.46
C ASP A 58 -6.65 -0.08 -12.53
N ALA A 59 -6.63 -0.89 -13.60
CA ALA A 59 -5.64 -0.80 -14.68
C ALA A 59 -5.98 0.32 -15.68
N PHE A 60 -5.54 1.55 -15.42
CA PHE A 60 -5.67 2.68 -16.34
C PHE A 60 -4.50 2.75 -17.33
N THR A 61 -4.46 1.81 -18.26
CA THR A 61 -3.50 1.78 -19.38
C THR A 61 -3.79 2.88 -20.39
N ARG A 62 -2.88 3.10 -21.36
CA ARG A 62 -3.10 4.02 -22.49
C ARG A 62 -4.42 3.74 -23.21
N ALA A 63 -4.75 2.48 -23.47
CA ALA A 63 -5.98 2.09 -24.17
C ALA A 63 -7.24 2.52 -23.40
N VAL A 64 -7.23 2.31 -22.07
CA VAL A 64 -8.34 2.73 -21.21
C VAL A 64 -8.47 4.26 -21.20
N LEU A 65 -7.36 4.98 -21.04
CA LEU A 65 -7.35 6.45 -21.02
C LEU A 65 -7.87 7.03 -22.35
N GLN A 66 -7.45 6.47 -23.48
CA GLN A 66 -7.93 6.88 -24.82
C GLN A 66 -9.44 6.68 -24.94
N LYS A 67 -9.97 5.55 -24.45
CA LYS A 67 -11.40 5.27 -24.50
C LYS A 67 -12.23 6.21 -23.61
N CYS A 68 -11.65 6.77 -22.55
CA CYS A 68 -12.31 7.77 -21.72
C CYS A 68 -12.55 9.12 -22.42
N LEU A 69 -11.84 9.39 -23.52
CA LEU A 69 -11.97 10.65 -24.25
C LEU A 69 -13.14 10.64 -25.26
N PRO A 70 -13.73 11.82 -25.59
CA PRO A 70 -13.33 13.16 -25.12
C PRO A 70 -13.97 13.58 -23.78
N LYS A 71 -14.74 12.72 -23.12
CA LYS A 71 -15.56 13.12 -21.96
C LYS A 71 -14.78 13.29 -20.67
N LEU A 72 -13.77 12.45 -20.42
CA LEU A 72 -13.06 12.47 -19.15
C LEU A 72 -12.27 13.77 -18.94
N ARG A 73 -12.60 14.48 -17.88
CA ARG A 73 -11.99 15.74 -17.47
C ARG A 73 -11.00 15.58 -16.32
N VAL A 74 -11.14 14.50 -15.51
CA VAL A 74 -10.25 14.19 -14.40
C VAL A 74 -10.31 12.71 -14.02
N LEU A 75 -9.15 12.11 -13.75
CA LEU A 75 -8.99 10.82 -13.11
C LEU A 75 -8.50 11.05 -11.68
N SER A 76 -9.35 10.81 -10.70
CA SER A 76 -9.02 11.02 -9.28
C SER A 76 -8.70 9.68 -8.61
N LYS A 77 -7.40 9.47 -8.31
CA LYS A 77 -6.95 8.27 -7.61
C LYS A 77 -7.25 8.37 -6.12
N TYR A 78 -8.08 7.45 -5.64
CA TYR A 78 -8.26 7.19 -4.22
C TYR A 78 -7.02 6.45 -3.69
N GLY A 79 -6.13 7.15 -3.01
CA GLY A 79 -4.87 6.61 -2.48
C GLY A 79 -3.62 7.34 -2.98
N ILE A 80 -2.45 6.80 -2.65
CA ILE A 80 -1.15 7.43 -2.93
C ILE A 80 -0.50 6.84 -4.19
N GLY A 81 -0.53 5.52 -4.37
CA GLY A 81 0.15 4.84 -5.46
C GLY A 81 -0.55 5.07 -6.80
N VAL A 82 0.20 5.49 -7.81
CA VAL A 82 -0.29 5.71 -9.19
C VAL A 82 0.30 4.71 -10.18
N ASP A 83 0.90 3.65 -9.71
CA ASP A 83 1.60 2.62 -10.47
C ASP A 83 0.69 1.81 -11.42
N LYS A 84 -0.63 1.81 -11.21
CA LYS A 84 -1.61 1.20 -12.12
C LYS A 84 -2.18 2.17 -13.16
N ILE A 85 -1.67 3.41 -13.22
CA ILE A 85 -2.09 4.45 -14.17
C ILE A 85 -0.91 4.79 -15.07
N ASP A 86 -1.10 4.72 -16.40
CA ASP A 86 -0.11 5.17 -17.37
C ASP A 86 -0.02 6.72 -17.34
N ILE A 87 0.80 7.24 -16.43
CA ILE A 87 0.99 8.68 -16.21
C ILE A 87 1.53 9.39 -17.46
N PRO A 88 2.53 8.84 -18.20
CA PRO A 88 2.94 9.40 -19.48
C PRO A 88 1.79 9.56 -20.49
N ALA A 89 1.00 8.50 -20.68
CA ALA A 89 -0.16 8.54 -21.58
C ALA A 89 -1.21 9.55 -21.11
N ALA A 90 -1.53 9.60 -19.82
CA ALA A 90 -2.46 10.59 -19.27
C ALA A 90 -1.99 12.03 -19.53
N THR A 91 -0.68 12.28 -19.46
CA THR A 91 -0.08 13.60 -19.73
C THR A 91 -0.21 13.98 -21.20
N GLU A 92 0.15 13.07 -22.12
CA GLU A 92 -0.03 13.27 -23.59
C GLU A 92 -1.48 13.54 -23.96
N LEU A 93 -2.41 12.81 -23.34
CA LEU A 93 -3.85 12.92 -23.53
C LEU A 93 -4.48 14.11 -22.80
N LYS A 94 -3.68 14.88 -22.05
CA LYS A 94 -4.11 16.04 -21.25
C LYS A 94 -5.20 15.70 -20.22
N ILE A 95 -5.14 14.50 -19.66
CA ILE A 95 -6.02 14.07 -18.57
C ILE A 95 -5.34 14.37 -17.23
N PRO A 96 -5.91 15.26 -16.38
CA PRO A 96 -5.40 15.48 -15.02
C PRO A 96 -5.55 14.20 -14.19
N VAL A 97 -4.46 13.72 -13.62
CA VAL A 97 -4.45 12.61 -12.66
C VAL A 97 -4.17 13.16 -11.27
N THR A 98 -5.15 13.11 -10.38
CA THR A 98 -4.99 13.54 -8.98
C THR A 98 -4.79 12.34 -8.07
N PHE A 99 -4.22 12.55 -6.88
CA PHE A 99 -3.97 11.50 -5.90
C PHE A 99 -4.06 12.03 -4.46
N CYS A 100 -3.98 11.15 -3.44
CA CYS A 100 -4.24 11.52 -2.05
C CYS A 100 -3.00 11.33 -1.16
N PRO A 101 -1.97 12.20 -1.23
CA PRO A 101 -0.79 12.05 -0.39
C PRO A 101 -1.04 12.45 1.07
N GLY A 102 -0.40 11.75 2.01
CA GLY A 102 -0.37 12.15 3.41
C GLY A 102 -1.64 11.84 4.23
N VAL A 103 -2.53 10.99 3.75
CA VAL A 103 -3.82 10.70 4.41
C VAL A 103 -3.88 9.33 5.11
N ASN A 104 -2.96 8.40 4.78
CA ASN A 104 -3.01 7.01 5.27
C ASN A 104 -1.76 6.53 6.01
N HIS A 105 -0.73 7.37 6.17
CA HIS A 105 0.58 6.98 6.70
C HIS A 105 0.53 6.42 8.13
N VAL A 106 -0.31 7.00 8.99
CA VAL A 106 -0.53 6.52 10.36
C VAL A 106 -1.14 5.12 10.33
N THR A 107 -2.22 4.94 9.57
CA THR A 107 -2.98 3.70 9.45
C THR A 107 -2.12 2.54 8.93
N VAL A 108 -1.34 2.79 7.86
CA VAL A 108 -0.44 1.77 7.30
C VAL A 108 0.66 1.38 8.29
N ALA A 109 1.20 2.35 9.04
CA ALA A 109 2.18 2.06 10.09
C ALA A 109 1.61 1.23 11.24
N GLU A 110 0.38 1.49 11.65
CA GLU A 110 -0.33 0.68 12.66
C GLU A 110 -0.57 -0.75 12.16
N HIS A 111 -1.01 -0.91 10.92
CA HIS A 111 -1.20 -2.21 10.29
C HIS A 111 0.12 -3.00 10.21
N THR A 112 1.23 -2.33 9.85
CA THR A 112 2.58 -2.92 9.85
C THR A 112 2.94 -3.52 11.21
N PHE A 113 2.63 -2.82 12.31
CA PHE A 113 2.82 -3.35 13.66
C PHE A 113 1.83 -4.47 14.01
N GLY A 114 0.60 -4.40 13.50
CA GLY A 114 -0.37 -5.49 13.61
C GLY A 114 0.16 -6.80 13.02
N LEU A 115 0.73 -6.75 11.81
CA LEU A 115 1.38 -7.89 11.15
C LEU A 115 2.61 -8.37 11.93
N LEU A 116 3.48 -7.45 12.39
CA LEU A 116 4.67 -7.79 13.17
C LEU A 116 4.32 -8.52 14.47
N LEU A 117 3.36 -8.01 15.23
CA LEU A 117 2.92 -8.63 16.48
C LEU A 117 2.21 -9.98 16.23
N SER A 118 1.43 -10.07 15.15
CA SER A 118 0.79 -11.33 14.74
C SER A 118 1.82 -12.43 14.48
N LEU A 119 2.92 -12.09 13.80
CA LEU A 119 4.03 -13.02 13.51
C LEU A 119 4.83 -13.37 14.75
N THR A 120 5.32 -12.36 15.48
CA THR A 120 6.27 -12.56 16.59
C THR A 120 5.62 -13.19 17.80
N ARG A 121 4.33 -12.97 18.01
CA ARG A 121 3.54 -13.55 19.12
C ARG A 121 2.71 -14.75 18.69
N LEU A 122 2.75 -15.16 17.42
CA LEU A 122 2.02 -16.31 16.86
C LEU A 122 0.50 -16.20 17.11
N ILE A 123 -0.06 -14.98 17.01
CA ILE A 123 -1.46 -14.73 17.37
C ILE A 123 -2.43 -15.53 16.49
N PRO A 124 -2.36 -15.50 15.13
CA PRO A 124 -3.32 -16.20 14.31
C PRO A 124 -3.35 -17.72 14.51
N PRO A 125 -2.20 -18.45 14.56
CA PRO A 125 -2.23 -19.88 14.78
C PRO A 125 -2.70 -20.27 16.19
N GLN A 126 -2.39 -19.47 17.23
CA GLN A 126 -2.88 -19.74 18.59
C GLN A 126 -4.39 -19.51 18.70
N ASP A 127 -4.93 -18.43 18.10
CA ASP A 127 -6.37 -18.19 18.01
C ASP A 127 -7.10 -19.35 17.31
N ALA A 128 -6.55 -19.83 16.17
CA ALA A 128 -7.10 -20.94 15.44
C ALA A 128 -7.12 -22.25 16.24
N LEU A 129 -6.10 -22.52 17.07
CA LEU A 129 -6.07 -23.69 17.97
C LEU A 129 -7.17 -23.60 19.04
N ILE A 130 -7.28 -22.46 19.71
CA ILE A 130 -8.30 -22.27 20.74
C ILE A 130 -9.73 -22.43 20.17
N LYS A 131 -9.99 -21.89 19.00
CA LYS A 131 -11.29 -22.06 18.31
C LYS A 131 -11.62 -23.50 17.94
N LYS A 132 -10.62 -24.39 17.86
CA LYS A 132 -10.77 -25.83 17.70
C LYS A 132 -10.88 -26.60 19.03
N GLY A 133 -10.84 -25.89 20.17
CA GLY A 133 -10.84 -26.52 21.50
C GLY A 133 -9.48 -27.06 21.96
N GLU A 134 -8.41 -26.76 21.22
CA GLU A 134 -7.05 -27.19 21.54
C GLU A 134 -6.35 -26.20 22.47
N TRP A 135 -5.74 -26.69 23.56
CA TRP A 135 -4.99 -25.87 24.53
C TRP A 135 -3.48 -26.14 24.42
N LYS A 136 -2.86 -25.57 23.38
CA LYS A 136 -1.43 -25.72 23.13
C LYS A 136 -0.73 -24.35 23.21
N ARG A 137 0.28 -24.24 24.09
CA ARG A 137 1.06 -23.02 24.27
C ARG A 137 2.24 -22.98 23.31
N SER A 138 2.39 -21.87 22.58
CA SER A 138 3.56 -21.59 21.74
C SER A 138 4.36 -20.43 22.29
N THR A 139 5.69 -20.47 22.17
CA THR A 139 6.59 -19.40 22.64
C THR A 139 6.89 -18.44 21.52
N GLY A 140 6.54 -17.18 21.70
CA GLY A 140 6.83 -16.08 20.76
C GLY A 140 8.16 -15.39 21.03
N ARG A 141 8.31 -14.19 20.46
CA ARG A 141 9.50 -13.34 20.60
C ARG A 141 9.12 -11.93 21.02
N GLU A 142 10.01 -11.28 21.79
CA GLU A 142 9.91 -9.87 22.14
C GLU A 142 10.53 -8.99 21.06
N LEU A 143 10.09 -7.72 21.02
CA LEU A 143 10.62 -6.69 20.12
C LEU A 143 11.65 -5.80 20.79
N ALA A 144 11.54 -5.57 22.09
CA ALA A 144 12.43 -4.70 22.83
C ALA A 144 13.92 -5.08 22.62
N GLY A 145 14.75 -4.07 22.41
CA GLY A 145 16.18 -4.22 22.14
C GLY A 145 16.56 -4.74 20.75
N LYS A 146 15.59 -5.19 19.94
CA LYS A 146 15.84 -5.61 18.55
C LYS A 146 15.91 -4.41 17.60
N THR A 147 16.53 -4.61 16.44
CA THR A 147 16.65 -3.58 15.40
C THR A 147 15.54 -3.73 14.36
N MET A 148 14.78 -2.65 14.18
CA MET A 148 13.88 -2.45 13.04
C MET A 148 14.65 -1.76 11.93
N GLY A 149 14.81 -2.43 10.79
CA GLY A 149 15.34 -1.87 9.56
C GLY A 149 14.22 -1.36 8.66
N ILE A 150 14.31 -0.12 8.20
CA ILE A 150 13.30 0.52 7.38
C ILE A 150 13.90 0.84 6.01
N LEU A 151 13.32 0.28 4.95
CA LEU A 151 13.66 0.60 3.58
C LEU A 151 12.60 1.55 3.01
N GLY A 152 12.98 2.83 2.88
CA GLY A 152 12.09 3.94 2.56
C GLY A 152 11.64 4.71 3.82
N LEU A 153 12.31 5.84 4.12
CA LEU A 153 12.00 6.69 5.29
C LEU A 153 11.07 7.86 4.91
N GLY A 154 10.11 7.58 4.01
CA GLY A 154 9.04 8.49 3.66
C GLY A 154 8.00 8.67 4.79
N ARG A 155 6.80 9.19 4.46
CA ARG A 155 5.74 9.43 5.48
C ARG A 155 5.40 8.18 6.30
N ILE A 156 5.23 7.03 5.65
CA ILE A 156 4.90 5.75 6.32
C ILE A 156 6.09 5.25 7.12
N GLY A 157 7.28 5.19 6.53
CA GLY A 157 8.50 4.74 7.22
C GLY A 157 8.81 5.55 8.48
N LYS A 158 8.57 6.87 8.45
CA LYS A 158 8.68 7.74 9.63
C LYS A 158 7.71 7.36 10.74
N GLU A 159 6.45 7.06 10.40
CA GLU A 159 5.45 6.60 11.39
C GLU A 159 5.78 5.21 11.95
N VAL A 160 6.36 4.32 11.13
CA VAL A 160 6.88 3.02 11.60
C VAL A 160 8.07 3.22 12.54
N ALA A 161 9.01 4.12 12.21
CA ALA A 161 10.15 4.43 13.07
C ALA A 161 9.72 4.93 14.46
N LYS A 162 8.75 5.84 14.54
CA LYS A 162 8.19 6.33 15.81
C LYS A 162 7.63 5.20 16.67
N ARG A 163 6.87 4.30 16.04
CA ARG A 163 6.26 3.14 16.75
C ARG A 163 7.33 2.13 17.16
N ALA A 164 8.33 1.87 16.34
CA ALA A 164 9.45 1.00 16.70
C ALA A 164 10.19 1.52 17.94
N ARG A 165 10.44 2.83 18.01
CA ARG A 165 11.03 3.46 19.21
C ARG A 165 10.15 3.32 20.45
N ALA A 166 8.81 3.40 20.30
CA ALA A 166 7.86 3.20 21.41
C ALA A 166 7.79 1.74 21.88
N PHE A 167 8.26 0.77 21.07
CA PHE A 167 8.48 -0.63 21.44
C PHE A 167 9.92 -0.90 21.91
N ASP A 168 10.68 0.11 22.29
CA ASP A 168 12.07 0.03 22.74
C ASP A 168 13.00 -0.65 21.71
N MET A 169 12.66 -0.59 20.43
CA MET A 169 13.51 -1.10 19.35
C MET A 169 14.59 -0.08 18.97
N ASN A 170 15.75 -0.58 18.53
CA ASN A 170 16.68 0.21 17.75
C ASN A 170 16.11 0.39 16.34
N VAL A 171 16.37 1.54 15.71
CA VAL A 171 15.88 1.82 14.37
C VAL A 171 17.03 2.22 13.47
N CYS A 172 17.17 1.54 12.33
CA CYS A 172 18.03 1.97 11.23
C CYS A 172 17.24 2.05 9.93
N ALA A 173 17.67 2.89 9.01
CA ALA A 173 16.95 3.07 7.74
C ALA A 173 17.88 3.41 6.59
N PHE A 174 17.39 3.16 5.38
CA PHE A 174 17.93 3.66 4.12
C PHE A 174 16.82 4.36 3.33
N ASP A 175 17.14 5.55 2.82
CA ASP A 175 16.30 6.28 1.87
C ASP A 175 17.18 7.10 0.94
N LEU A 176 16.74 7.27 -0.32
CA LEU A 176 17.42 8.14 -1.29
C LEU A 176 17.30 9.63 -0.91
N TYR A 177 16.18 9.99 -0.26
CA TYR A 177 15.87 11.35 0.20
C TYR A 177 15.89 11.39 1.73
N TRP A 178 17.09 11.49 2.29
CA TRP A 178 17.29 11.41 3.73
C TRP A 178 16.85 12.69 4.46
N ASP A 179 16.14 12.52 5.59
CA ASP A 179 15.71 13.60 6.48
C ASP A 179 16.52 13.55 7.78
N ASP A 180 17.61 14.32 7.82
CA ASP A 180 18.52 14.39 8.98
C ASP A 180 17.83 14.90 10.25
N ALA A 181 16.88 15.85 10.11
CA ALA A 181 16.17 16.42 11.26
C ALA A 181 15.29 15.37 11.93
N PHE A 182 14.51 14.64 11.13
CA PHE A 182 13.68 13.54 11.62
C PHE A 182 14.53 12.43 12.23
N ALA A 183 15.58 12.00 11.55
CA ALA A 183 16.46 10.92 11.99
C ALA A 183 17.09 11.25 13.36
N LYS A 184 17.62 12.45 13.52
CA LYS A 184 18.18 12.95 14.80
C LYS A 184 17.12 13.00 15.90
N GLN A 185 15.94 13.54 15.61
CA GLN A 185 14.86 13.69 16.58
C GLN A 185 14.36 12.32 17.11
N HIS A 186 14.30 11.31 16.24
CA HIS A 186 13.73 10.00 16.56
C HIS A 186 14.77 8.90 16.78
N GLY A 187 16.06 9.22 16.75
CA GLY A 187 17.14 8.24 16.97
C GLY A 187 17.18 7.16 15.88
N VAL A 188 17.01 7.55 14.60
CA VAL A 188 17.09 6.65 13.45
C VAL A 188 18.51 6.67 12.90
N GLU A 189 19.19 5.53 12.91
CA GLU A 189 20.54 5.38 12.33
C GLU A 189 20.44 5.30 10.80
N ARG A 190 21.19 6.17 10.10
CA ARG A 190 21.33 6.08 8.64
C ARG A 190 22.23 4.94 8.24
N LYS A 191 21.78 4.09 7.32
CA LYS A 191 22.64 3.09 6.67
C LYS A 191 23.01 3.55 5.26
N PRO A 192 24.24 3.28 4.78
CA PRO A 192 24.69 3.71 3.46
C PRO A 192 23.91 3.04 2.31
N THR A 193 23.50 1.78 2.51
CA THR A 193 22.79 0.99 1.51
C THR A 193 21.59 0.23 2.10
N GLY A 194 20.69 -0.22 1.25
CA GLY A 194 19.59 -1.11 1.66
C GLY A 194 20.10 -2.44 2.21
N GLU A 195 21.18 -2.98 1.65
CA GLU A 195 21.83 -4.21 2.11
C GLU A 195 22.41 -4.07 3.52
N ASP A 196 22.90 -2.88 3.90
CA ASP A 196 23.38 -2.62 5.27
C ASP A 196 22.20 -2.62 6.27
N VAL A 197 21.02 -2.14 5.84
CA VAL A 197 19.78 -2.28 6.64
C VAL A 197 19.44 -3.76 6.84
N LEU A 198 19.48 -4.58 5.78
CA LEU A 198 19.18 -6.01 5.87
C LEU A 198 20.10 -6.73 6.86
N ARG A 199 21.42 -6.48 6.79
CA ARG A 199 22.41 -7.11 7.67
C ARG A 199 22.28 -6.70 9.15
N ALA A 200 21.84 -5.46 9.40
CA ALA A 200 21.75 -4.92 10.75
C ALA A 200 20.49 -5.37 11.52
N SER A 201 19.44 -5.83 10.84
CA SER A 201 18.08 -5.84 11.38
C SER A 201 17.55 -7.24 11.70
N GLU A 202 16.83 -7.37 12.84
CA GLU A 202 16.00 -8.53 13.17
C GLU A 202 14.60 -8.44 12.54
N VAL A 203 14.15 -7.22 12.25
CA VAL A 203 12.88 -6.95 11.55
C VAL A 203 13.17 -5.99 10.41
N VAL A 204 12.72 -6.29 9.21
CA VAL A 204 12.83 -5.40 8.05
C VAL A 204 11.44 -5.03 7.55
N SER A 205 11.20 -3.75 7.32
CA SER A 205 9.93 -3.22 6.81
C SER A 205 10.15 -2.41 5.53
N LEU A 206 9.37 -2.77 4.49
CA LEU A 206 9.47 -2.16 3.17
C LEU A 206 8.44 -1.03 3.03
N HIS A 207 8.92 0.17 2.68
CA HIS A 207 8.11 1.38 2.46
C HIS A 207 8.58 2.18 1.24
N MET A 208 9.25 1.49 0.31
CA MET A 208 9.69 2.04 -0.97
C MET A 208 8.55 2.03 -2.00
N ASN A 209 8.60 2.96 -2.94
CA ASN A 209 7.78 2.87 -4.14
C ASN A 209 8.31 1.74 -5.04
N LEU A 210 7.41 1.09 -5.79
CA LEU A 210 7.80 0.13 -6.83
C LEU A 210 8.19 0.90 -8.10
N THR A 211 9.34 0.56 -8.68
CA THR A 211 9.82 0.99 -9.99
C THR A 211 10.34 -0.21 -10.75
N ASP A 212 10.62 -0.07 -12.05
CA ASP A 212 11.17 -1.17 -12.84
C ASP A 212 12.56 -1.60 -12.33
N GLU A 213 13.35 -0.66 -11.76
CA GLU A 213 14.69 -0.92 -11.26
C GLU A 213 14.71 -1.68 -9.93
N ASN A 214 13.63 -1.59 -9.14
CA ASN A 214 13.55 -2.25 -7.84
C ASN A 214 12.53 -3.39 -7.78
N LYS A 215 11.99 -3.80 -8.93
CA LYS A 215 11.21 -5.02 -9.02
C LYS A 215 12.04 -6.22 -8.59
N ASP A 216 11.45 -7.10 -7.77
CA ASP A 216 12.13 -8.25 -7.15
C ASP A 216 13.45 -7.87 -6.43
N TRP A 217 13.50 -6.63 -5.91
CA TRP A 217 14.69 -6.15 -5.20
C TRP A 217 15.07 -7.08 -4.04
N LEU A 218 14.08 -7.56 -3.27
CA LEU A 218 14.32 -8.55 -2.22
C LEU A 218 14.18 -9.97 -2.80
N ASN A 219 15.29 -10.49 -3.27
CA ASN A 219 15.48 -11.82 -3.84
C ASN A 219 16.35 -12.72 -2.95
N ALA A 220 16.62 -13.96 -3.37
CA ALA A 220 17.38 -14.95 -2.61
C ALA A 220 18.72 -14.43 -2.07
N SER A 221 19.49 -13.68 -2.88
CA SER A 221 20.77 -13.12 -2.48
C SER A 221 20.64 -12.12 -1.33
N ARG A 222 19.70 -11.17 -1.44
CA ARG A 222 19.44 -10.17 -0.40
C ARG A 222 18.82 -10.76 0.85
N ILE A 223 17.92 -11.74 0.69
CA ILE A 223 17.37 -12.51 1.81
C ILE A 223 18.47 -13.25 2.55
N GLY A 224 19.43 -13.84 1.82
CA GLY A 224 20.59 -14.50 2.40
C GLY A 224 21.51 -13.58 3.22
N ALA A 225 21.50 -12.27 2.94
CA ALA A 225 22.24 -11.26 3.72
C ALA A 225 21.51 -10.83 5.01
N MET A 226 20.23 -11.16 5.17
CA MET A 226 19.47 -10.88 6.40
C MET A 226 19.94 -11.78 7.55
N LYS A 227 19.73 -11.33 8.77
CA LYS A 227 19.96 -12.17 9.96
C LYS A 227 19.08 -13.43 9.89
N ARG A 228 19.64 -14.58 10.23
CA ARG A 228 18.85 -15.81 10.30
C ARG A 228 17.70 -15.68 11.29
N GLY A 229 16.49 -16.03 10.86
CA GLY A 229 15.27 -15.89 11.64
C GLY A 229 14.71 -14.46 11.68
N ALA A 230 15.18 -13.55 10.84
CA ALA A 230 14.64 -12.21 10.72
C ALA A 230 13.19 -12.22 10.20
N TYR A 231 12.42 -11.21 10.60
CA TYR A 231 11.05 -10.98 10.13
C TYR A 231 11.04 -9.95 9.00
N LEU A 232 10.20 -10.19 8.02
CA LEU A 232 10.00 -9.27 6.90
C LEU A 232 8.55 -8.76 6.90
N LEU A 233 8.36 -7.46 6.65
CA LEU A 233 7.06 -6.81 6.54
C LEU A 233 6.96 -6.07 5.21
N ASN A 234 5.86 -6.27 4.49
CA ASN A 234 5.58 -5.58 3.24
C ASN A 234 4.15 -5.06 3.18
N CYS A 235 4.00 -3.77 3.49
CA CYS A 235 2.77 -3.00 3.27
C CYS A 235 2.98 -1.94 2.17
N ALA A 236 3.95 -2.15 1.28
CA ALA A 236 4.26 -1.25 0.17
C ALA A 236 3.72 -1.77 -1.17
N ARG A 237 4.44 -2.67 -1.84
CA ARG A 237 4.04 -3.30 -3.11
C ARG A 237 4.54 -4.73 -3.19
N GLY A 238 3.69 -5.64 -3.72
CA GLY A 238 4.04 -7.05 -3.90
C GLY A 238 5.27 -7.27 -4.75
N GLY A 239 5.40 -6.52 -5.84
CA GLY A 239 6.53 -6.62 -6.77
C GLY A 239 7.91 -6.21 -6.23
N LEU A 240 8.02 -5.69 -4.99
CA LEU A 240 9.31 -5.44 -4.35
C LEU A 240 10.04 -6.72 -3.92
N VAL A 241 9.34 -7.84 -3.82
CA VAL A 241 9.87 -9.10 -3.33
C VAL A 241 9.67 -10.23 -4.33
N HIS A 242 10.66 -11.08 -4.51
CA HIS A 242 10.50 -12.32 -5.25
C HIS A 242 9.83 -13.37 -4.35
N GLN A 243 8.54 -13.60 -4.54
CA GLN A 243 7.69 -14.40 -3.63
C GLN A 243 8.16 -15.85 -3.49
N GLY A 244 8.71 -16.44 -4.56
CA GLY A 244 9.31 -17.77 -4.52
C GLY A 244 10.50 -17.88 -3.57
N ASP A 245 11.36 -16.87 -3.57
CA ASP A 245 12.55 -16.81 -2.70
C ASP A 245 12.16 -16.58 -1.23
N ILE A 246 11.14 -15.76 -0.98
CA ILE A 246 10.57 -15.60 0.37
C ILE A 246 10.04 -16.94 0.89
N ALA A 247 9.26 -17.67 0.08
CA ALA A 247 8.69 -18.96 0.48
C ALA A 247 9.79 -20.01 0.76
N ALA A 248 10.85 -20.05 -0.07
CA ALA A 248 12.00 -20.91 0.14
C ALA A 248 12.77 -20.55 1.42
N ALA A 249 12.99 -19.27 1.68
CA ALA A 249 13.68 -18.76 2.87
C ALA A 249 12.92 -19.07 4.16
N LEU A 250 11.59 -18.97 4.15
CA LEU A 250 10.74 -19.34 5.28
C LEU A 250 10.83 -20.84 5.57
N LYS A 251 10.77 -21.71 4.54
CA LYS A 251 10.92 -23.15 4.67
C LYS A 251 12.29 -23.56 5.20
N ALA A 252 13.35 -22.84 4.80
CA ALA A 252 14.71 -23.06 5.28
C ALA A 252 15.01 -22.44 6.67
N GLY A 253 14.08 -21.69 7.24
CA GLY A 253 14.27 -20.96 8.50
C GLY A 253 15.31 -19.82 8.39
N GLN A 254 15.61 -19.35 7.19
CA GLN A 254 16.38 -18.14 6.96
C GLN A 254 15.56 -16.91 7.37
N LEU A 255 14.27 -16.87 7.01
CA LEU A 255 13.29 -15.93 7.56
C LEU A 255 12.49 -16.59 8.69
N GLY A 256 12.25 -15.85 9.76
CA GLY A 256 11.42 -16.23 10.89
C GLY A 256 9.93 -16.02 10.65
N GLY A 257 9.57 -15.14 9.71
CA GLY A 257 8.19 -14.87 9.31
C GLY A 257 8.09 -13.77 8.27
N TYR A 258 6.97 -13.76 7.55
CA TYR A 258 6.64 -12.74 6.55
C TYR A 258 5.22 -12.21 6.78
N GLY A 259 5.10 -10.89 7.01
CA GLY A 259 3.82 -10.20 7.09
C GLY A 259 3.61 -9.36 5.84
N CYS A 260 2.55 -9.62 5.09
CA CYS A 260 2.30 -8.90 3.87
C CYS A 260 0.84 -8.50 3.71
N ASP A 261 0.66 -7.24 3.35
CA ASP A 261 -0.63 -6.69 2.96
C ASP A 261 -0.81 -6.68 1.44
N VAL A 262 0.30 -6.91 0.72
CA VAL A 262 0.37 -6.83 -0.75
C VAL A 262 1.08 -8.04 -1.33
N VAL A 263 0.63 -8.48 -2.50
CA VAL A 263 1.18 -9.61 -3.26
C VAL A 263 1.27 -9.24 -4.75
N GLU A 264 1.89 -10.09 -5.57
CA GLU A 264 1.93 -9.92 -7.02
C GLU A 264 1.66 -11.28 -7.70
N PRO A 265 0.61 -11.40 -8.55
CA PRO A 265 -0.44 -10.39 -8.80
C PRO A 265 -1.45 -10.26 -7.65
N GLU A 266 -2.23 -9.19 -7.67
CA GLU A 266 -3.44 -9.04 -6.85
C GLU A 266 -4.70 -9.20 -7.75
N PRO A 267 -5.66 -10.08 -7.35
CA PRO A 267 -5.68 -10.98 -6.19
C PRO A 267 -4.61 -12.09 -6.26
N ILE A 268 -4.25 -12.64 -5.08
CA ILE A 268 -3.26 -13.72 -4.98
C ILE A 268 -3.71 -14.97 -5.76
N GLU A 269 -2.82 -15.54 -6.56
CA GLU A 269 -3.10 -16.77 -7.29
C GLU A 269 -3.13 -18.00 -6.36
N LYS A 270 -4.00 -18.98 -6.69
CA LYS A 270 -4.17 -20.19 -5.87
C LYS A 270 -2.91 -21.06 -5.75
N ASN A 271 -1.99 -20.95 -6.70
CA ASN A 271 -0.71 -21.67 -6.74
C ASN A 271 0.46 -20.84 -6.17
N ASN A 272 0.20 -19.68 -5.61
CA ASN A 272 1.26 -18.82 -5.04
C ASN A 272 2.02 -19.57 -3.93
N PRO A 273 3.37 -19.67 -4.00
CA PRO A 273 4.17 -20.48 -3.09
C PRO A 273 4.11 -19.99 -1.63
N LEU A 274 3.74 -18.74 -1.40
CA LEU A 274 3.58 -18.17 -0.05
C LEU A 274 2.40 -18.80 0.71
N LEU A 275 1.35 -19.27 0.01
CA LEU A 275 0.18 -19.88 0.64
C LEU A 275 0.51 -21.16 1.41
N ALA A 276 1.57 -21.88 0.99
CA ALA A 276 2.06 -23.10 1.64
C ALA A 276 3.31 -22.86 2.51
N ALA A 277 3.77 -21.62 2.63
CA ALA A 277 4.95 -21.29 3.43
C ALA A 277 4.59 -21.16 4.92
N PRO A 278 5.49 -21.57 5.84
CA PRO A 278 5.26 -21.41 7.28
C PRO A 278 5.36 -19.95 7.71
N ASN A 279 4.62 -19.59 8.76
CA ASN A 279 4.68 -18.28 9.43
C ASN A 279 4.54 -17.07 8.48
N VAL A 280 3.52 -17.13 7.60
CA VAL A 280 3.08 -15.99 6.78
C VAL A 280 1.76 -15.47 7.34
N VAL A 281 1.65 -14.16 7.48
CA VAL A 281 0.40 -13.47 7.81
C VAL A 281 0.03 -12.55 6.65
N PHE A 282 -1.15 -12.79 6.07
CA PHE A 282 -1.67 -12.04 4.93
C PHE A 282 -2.81 -11.12 5.33
N THR A 283 -2.88 -9.97 4.67
CA THR A 283 -4.09 -9.15 4.59
C THR A 283 -4.30 -8.72 3.13
N PRO A 284 -5.55 -8.55 2.66
CA PRO A 284 -5.84 -8.34 1.24
C PRO A 284 -5.82 -6.85 0.85
N HIS A 285 -4.63 -6.23 0.91
CA HIS A 285 -4.38 -4.81 0.59
C HIS A 285 -5.32 -3.86 1.36
N THR A 286 -5.34 -4.06 2.69
CA THR A 286 -6.23 -3.34 3.61
C THR A 286 -5.49 -2.46 4.62
N ALA A 287 -4.17 -2.35 4.53
CA ALA A 287 -3.37 -1.58 5.50
C ALA A 287 -3.82 -0.11 5.65
N SER A 288 -4.44 0.46 4.64
CA SER A 288 -5.00 1.82 4.69
C SER A 288 -6.51 1.87 5.02
N ARG A 289 -7.18 0.72 5.25
CA ARG A 289 -8.65 0.63 5.39
C ARG A 289 -9.10 0.69 6.86
N THR A 290 -9.05 1.86 7.46
CA THR A 290 -9.81 2.17 8.69
C THR A 290 -10.87 3.22 8.37
N TYR A 291 -11.90 3.33 9.19
CA TYR A 291 -12.96 4.34 9.01
C TYR A 291 -12.38 5.74 8.84
N GLU A 292 -11.43 6.12 9.68
CA GLU A 292 -10.78 7.43 9.68
C GLU A 292 -9.92 7.66 8.45
N SER A 293 -9.17 6.65 8.02
CA SER A 293 -8.30 6.75 6.84
C SER A 293 -9.13 6.75 5.56
N VAL A 294 -10.16 5.91 5.47
CA VAL A 294 -11.06 5.88 4.32
C VAL A 294 -11.74 7.23 4.16
N GLU A 295 -12.28 7.82 5.23
CA GLU A 295 -12.92 9.14 5.16
C GLU A 295 -11.93 10.20 4.67
N ARG A 296 -10.71 10.26 5.23
CA ARG A 296 -9.69 11.24 4.78
C ARG A 296 -9.30 11.06 3.32
N GLN A 297 -9.11 9.84 2.86
CA GLN A 297 -8.76 9.54 1.46
C GLN A 297 -9.92 9.88 0.52
N ALA A 298 -11.14 9.50 0.90
CA ALA A 298 -12.34 9.70 0.09
C ALA A 298 -12.70 11.19 -0.03
N LEU A 299 -12.61 11.95 1.06
CA LEU A 299 -12.78 13.40 1.04
C LEU A 299 -11.76 14.04 0.08
N MET A 300 -10.47 13.75 0.22
CA MET A 300 -9.45 14.31 -0.66
C MET A 300 -9.64 13.92 -2.13
N ALA A 301 -10.04 12.67 -2.42
CA ALA A 301 -10.29 12.23 -3.79
C ALA A 301 -11.50 12.95 -4.40
N ALA A 302 -12.60 13.09 -3.66
CA ALA A 302 -13.79 13.81 -4.11
C ALA A 302 -13.51 15.31 -4.27
N GLU A 303 -12.83 15.93 -3.31
CA GLU A 303 -12.44 17.34 -3.39
C GLU A 303 -11.51 17.63 -4.57
N ASN A 304 -10.50 16.79 -4.81
CA ASN A 304 -9.63 16.92 -5.98
C ASN A 304 -10.41 16.89 -7.28
N MET A 305 -11.32 15.93 -7.41
CA MET A 305 -12.20 15.80 -8.57
C MET A 305 -13.07 17.06 -8.76
N ILE A 306 -13.77 17.50 -7.72
CA ILE A 306 -14.66 18.66 -7.76
C ILE A 306 -13.88 19.94 -8.13
N ARG A 307 -12.70 20.13 -7.55
CA ARG A 307 -11.83 21.28 -7.85
C ARG A 307 -11.44 21.32 -9.32
N VAL A 308 -10.99 20.19 -9.89
CA VAL A 308 -10.62 20.13 -11.31
C VAL A 308 -11.84 20.35 -12.22
N LEU A 309 -12.98 19.77 -11.91
CA LEU A 309 -14.23 19.98 -12.66
C LEU A 309 -14.67 21.45 -12.62
N GLY A 310 -14.43 22.15 -11.50
CA GLY A 310 -14.68 23.59 -11.32
C GLY A 310 -13.58 24.50 -11.85
N GLY A 311 -12.57 23.99 -12.54
CA GLY A 311 -11.46 24.78 -13.11
C GLY A 311 -10.44 25.26 -12.07
N GLN A 312 -10.43 24.68 -10.86
CA GLN A 312 -9.48 24.98 -9.79
C GLN A 312 -8.34 23.95 -9.74
N ALA A 313 -7.18 24.37 -9.24
CA ALA A 313 -6.07 23.44 -9.00
C ALA A 313 -6.43 22.41 -7.91
N PRO A 314 -6.16 21.10 -8.11
CA PRO A 314 -6.36 20.08 -7.08
C PRO A 314 -5.37 20.24 -5.92
N HIS A 315 -5.62 19.57 -4.79
CA HIS A 315 -4.67 19.53 -3.67
C HIS A 315 -3.36 18.82 -4.05
N ALA A 316 -3.46 17.78 -4.89
CA ALA A 316 -2.29 17.07 -5.41
C ALA A 316 -2.58 16.49 -6.80
N GLN A 317 -1.62 16.63 -7.72
CA GLN A 317 -1.67 16.13 -9.09
C GLN A 317 -0.40 15.34 -9.40
N ALA A 318 -0.55 14.19 -10.04
CA ALA A 318 0.56 13.28 -10.34
C ALA A 318 1.29 13.66 -11.63
N ASN A 319 0.60 14.24 -12.61
CA ASN A 319 1.17 14.67 -13.89
C ASN A 319 1.16 16.19 -14.04
N LYS A 320 2.08 16.72 -14.83
CA LYS A 320 2.13 18.13 -15.21
C LYS A 320 1.48 18.31 -16.60
N LEU A 321 0.48 19.15 -16.70
CA LEU A 321 -0.24 19.48 -17.94
C LEU A 321 0.12 20.86 -18.45
#